data_5915170905ef58cf3a29eab09040e7ee
#
_entry.id   5915170905ef58cf3a29eab09040e7ee
#
_cell.length_a   1.000
_cell.length_b   1.000
_cell.length_c   1.000
_cell.angle_alpha   90.00
_cell.angle_beta   90.00
_cell.angle_gamma   90.00
#
_symmetry.space_group_name_H-M   'P 1'
#
loop_
_entity.id
_entity.type
_entity.pdbx_description
1 polymer ?
#
loop_
_entity_poly.entity_id
_entity_poly.type
_entity_poly.pdbx_seq_one_letter_code
_entity_poly.pdbx_strand_id
1 'polypeptide(L)'
;MSCTGRRLLPITAVTIIAVGSQLSPATARADLHNITYRARIDALTTGSQATFIINGGQTNTTNLPSMPGNAFEANTVLPDPQQAGMRIVLRFPYSANVHCEIDVDDNVFTQADQMVKPAPGNADPNNGALQCGAPLPG
;
A
#
# COMPACT_ATOMS: atom_id res chain seq x y z
N MET A 1 18.12 54.69 -61.17
CA MET A 1 18.24 54.18 -60.89
C MET A 1 18.17 53.37 -60.09
N SER A 2 18.05 52.95 -59.65
CA SER A 2 18.11 52.18 -59.04
C SER A 2 17.81 51.59 -58.15
N CYS A 3 17.64 51.31 -57.76
CA CYS A 3 17.45 50.64 -57.00
C CYS A 3 17.44 49.96 -56.41
N THR A 4 17.41 49.69 -56.12
CA THR A 4 17.46 48.97 -55.61
C THR A 4 17.28 48.28 -54.71
N GLY A 5 17.27 48.03 -54.45
CA GLY A 5 17.16 47.29 -53.61
C GLY A 5 16.92 46.69 -52.76
N ARG A 6 16.79 46.53 -52.46
CA ARG A 6 16.64 45.89 -51.79
C ARG A 6 16.55 45.12 -51.05
N ARG A 7 16.41 44.85 -50.53
CA ARG A 7 16.43 44.05 -50.01
C ARG A 7 16.19 43.56 -49.07
N LEU A 8 15.87 43.14 -48.65
CA LEU A 8 15.70 42.50 -47.81
C LEU A 8 15.78 41.83 -47.00
N LEU A 9 15.66 41.45 -46.37
CA LEU A 9 15.77 40.77 -45.62
C LEU A 9 15.43 40.04 -44.83
N PRO A 10 15.50 39.54 -44.38
CA PRO A 10 15.35 38.76 -43.76
C PRO A 10 15.11 38.35 -42.72
N ILE A 11 14.93 37.94 -42.29
CA ILE A 11 14.73 37.50 -41.44
C ILE A 11 14.60 36.67 -40.76
N THR A 12 14.61 36.21 -40.33
CA THR A 12 14.58 35.41 -39.75
C THR A 12 14.25 34.95 -38.72
N ALA A 13 14.10 34.58 -38.30
CA ALA A 13 13.85 34.09 -37.46
C ALA A 13 13.77 33.36 -36.68
N VAL A 14 13.71 32.96 -36.21
CA VAL A 14 13.68 32.23 -35.52
C VAL A 14 13.39 31.60 -34.63
N THR A 15 13.19 31.15 -34.22
CA THR A 15 12.96 30.53 -33.54
C THR A 15 12.87 29.86 -32.63
N ILE A 16 12.84 29.53 -32.18
CA ILE A 16 12.79 28.94 -31.38
C ILE A 16 12.47 28.27 -30.57
N ILE A 17 12.37 27.78 -30.21
CA ILE A 17 12.12 27.10 -29.56
C ILE A 17 11.97 26.57 -28.56
N ALA A 18 11.93 26.31 -28.21
CA ALA A 18 11.82 25.94 -27.31
C ALA A 18 11.45 25.06 -26.68
N VAL A 19 11.38 24.64 -26.54
CA VAL A 19 11.03 23.88 -26.07
C VAL A 19 11.14 23.12 -25.16
N GLY A 20 11.27 22.75 -25.03
CA GLY A 20 11.47 21.92 -24.31
C GLY A 20 11.13 21.80 -23.15
N SER A 21 11.14 21.87 -22.96
CA SER A 21 10.97 21.93 -22.01
C SER A 21 10.30 21.25 -21.22
N GLN A 22 9.90 20.87 -21.24
CA GLN A 22 9.29 20.36 -20.59
C GLN A 22 9.47 19.40 -19.97
N LEU A 23 9.78 19.12 -19.90
CA LEU A 23 10.06 18.25 -19.48
C LEU A 23 10.06 17.96 -18.31
N SER A 24 9.85 17.73 -18.10
CA SER A 24 9.87 17.49 -17.22
C SER A 24 9.76 16.95 -16.25
N PRO A 25 9.95 16.87 -15.89
CA PRO A 25 10.05 16.70 -14.67
C PRO A 25 9.23 15.95 -14.00
N ALA A 26 8.49 16.12 -14.16
CA ALA A 26 7.69 15.51 -13.51
C ALA A 26 7.89 14.20 -13.22
N THR A 27 8.54 13.79 -14.01
CA THR A 27 8.71 12.58 -13.90
C THR A 27 9.19 12.11 -12.71
N ALA A 28 9.75 12.75 -11.95
CA ALA A 28 10.29 12.22 -10.78
C ALA A 28 9.29 11.72 -9.84
N ARG A 29 8.04 11.85 -10.14
CA ARG A 29 7.09 11.46 -9.21
C ARG A 29 6.93 9.98 -9.23
N ALA A 30 7.04 9.29 -8.12
CA ALA A 30 6.72 7.89 -7.99
C ALA A 30 5.23 7.68 -8.15
N ASP A 31 4.84 6.60 -8.78
CA ASP A 31 3.46 6.22 -8.86
C ASP A 31 3.00 5.75 -7.48
N LEU A 32 1.82 6.14 -7.08
CA LEU A 32 1.23 5.72 -5.83
C LEU A 32 0.19 4.64 -6.12
N HIS A 33 0.14 3.68 -5.23
CA HIS A 33 -0.80 2.57 -5.35
C HIS A 33 -1.78 2.59 -4.20
N ASN A 34 -3.04 2.33 -4.50
CA ASN A 34 -4.05 2.18 -3.46
C ASN A 34 -3.92 0.80 -2.84
N ILE A 35 -3.74 0.76 -1.53
CA ILE A 35 -3.58 -0.47 -0.79
C ILE A 35 -4.82 -0.67 0.06
N THR A 36 -5.43 -1.83 -0.05
CA THR A 36 -6.57 -2.19 0.78
C THR A 36 -6.20 -3.43 1.59
N TYR A 37 -6.25 -3.29 2.91
CA TYR A 37 -6.02 -4.39 3.83
C TYR A 37 -7.35 -4.95 4.26
N ARG A 38 -7.51 -6.28 4.18
CA ARG A 38 -8.72 -6.95 4.63
C ARG A 38 -8.38 -8.08 5.58
N ALA A 39 -9.18 -8.20 6.62
CA ALA A 39 -9.02 -9.24 7.60
C ALA A 39 -10.37 -9.78 8.00
N ARG A 40 -10.45 -11.10 8.16
CA ARG A 40 -11.67 -11.75 8.61
C ARG A 40 -11.30 -12.88 9.56
N ILE A 41 -12.06 -13.02 10.61
CA ILE A 41 -11.91 -14.10 11.56
C ILE A 41 -13.21 -14.88 11.55
N ASP A 42 -13.11 -16.19 11.34
CA ASP A 42 -14.29 -17.04 11.17
C ASP A 42 -14.72 -17.71 12.48
N ALA A 43 -14.57 -17.02 13.59
CA ALA A 43 -15.04 -17.49 14.90
C ALA A 43 -15.23 -16.30 15.82
N LEU A 44 -15.97 -16.54 16.88
CA LEU A 44 -16.12 -15.51 17.92
C LEU A 44 -14.80 -15.39 18.67
N THR A 45 -14.20 -14.20 18.64
CA THR A 45 -12.97 -13.90 19.35
C THR A 45 -13.10 -12.53 20.00
N THR A 46 -12.27 -12.30 21.03
CA THR A 46 -12.25 -11.01 21.73
C THR A 46 -10.80 -10.55 21.83
N GLY A 47 -10.57 -9.28 21.58
CA GLY A 47 -9.25 -8.70 21.73
C GLY A 47 -8.31 -8.97 20.55
N SER A 48 -8.85 -9.45 19.44
CA SER A 48 -8.04 -9.64 18.23
C SER A 48 -7.68 -8.29 17.63
N GLN A 49 -6.48 -8.18 17.08
CA GLN A 49 -5.99 -6.93 16.52
C GLN A 49 -5.34 -7.17 15.17
N ALA A 50 -5.42 -6.16 14.32
CA ALA A 50 -4.67 -6.11 13.08
C ALA A 50 -3.73 -4.92 13.12
N THR A 51 -2.49 -5.14 12.71
CA THR A 51 -1.50 -4.09 12.54
C THR A 51 -1.08 -4.09 11.08
N PHE A 52 -1.08 -2.94 10.46
CA PHE A 52 -0.78 -2.84 9.05
C PHE A 52 0.05 -1.59 8.74
N ILE A 53 0.82 -1.67 7.67
CA ILE A 53 1.72 -0.59 7.26
C ILE A 53 0.93 0.47 6.52
N ILE A 54 1.03 1.72 6.97
CA ILE A 54 0.32 2.84 6.37
C ILE A 54 1.23 3.74 5.53
N ASN A 55 2.53 3.68 5.79
CA ASN A 55 3.53 4.30 4.94
C ASN A 55 4.89 3.72 5.31
N GLY A 56 5.92 4.25 4.73
CA GLY A 56 7.24 3.64 4.75
C GLY A 56 7.82 3.22 6.07
N GLY A 57 7.36 3.63 7.16
CA GLY A 57 7.90 3.22 8.45
C GLY A 57 6.88 3.24 9.53
N GLN A 58 5.64 3.48 9.17
CA GLN A 58 4.58 3.63 10.15
C GLN A 58 3.55 2.55 10.01
N THR A 59 3.01 2.13 11.15
CA THR A 59 1.94 1.15 11.18
C THR A 59 0.78 1.72 11.97
N ASN A 60 -0.38 1.12 11.76
CA ASN A 60 -1.56 1.41 12.54
C ASN A 60 -2.10 0.09 13.07
N THR A 61 -2.62 0.12 14.29
CA THR A 61 -3.19 -1.06 14.92
C THR A 61 -4.65 -0.78 15.27
N THR A 62 -5.50 -1.73 14.99
CA THR A 62 -6.91 -1.59 15.28
C THR A 62 -7.46 -2.89 15.86
N ASN A 63 -8.54 -2.76 16.61
CA ASN A 63 -9.24 -3.93 17.11
C ASN A 63 -10.13 -4.50 16.01
N LEU A 64 -10.15 -5.80 15.91
CA LEU A 64 -11.00 -6.47 14.94
C LEU A 64 -12.37 -6.76 15.52
N PRO A 65 -13.41 -6.87 14.67
CA PRO A 65 -14.73 -7.24 15.15
C PRO A 65 -14.70 -8.59 15.86
N SER A 66 -15.44 -8.72 16.92
CA SER A 66 -15.46 -9.95 17.69
C SER A 66 -16.47 -10.97 17.16
N MET A 67 -17.33 -10.57 16.25
CA MET A 67 -18.35 -11.47 15.68
C MET A 67 -17.80 -12.20 14.45
N PRO A 68 -18.12 -13.49 14.30
CA PRO A 68 -17.61 -14.25 13.18
C PRO A 68 -18.13 -13.72 11.85
N GLY A 69 -17.28 -13.78 10.84
CA GLY A 69 -17.66 -13.39 9.49
C GLY A 69 -17.62 -11.91 9.21
N ASN A 70 -17.43 -11.08 10.21
CA ASN A 70 -17.30 -9.64 9.99
C ASN A 70 -15.91 -9.34 9.43
N ALA A 71 -15.86 -8.59 8.35
CA ALA A 71 -14.61 -8.23 7.72
C ALA A 71 -14.15 -6.86 8.19
N PHE A 72 -12.86 -6.74 8.39
CA PHE A 72 -12.20 -5.46 8.63
C PHE A 72 -11.58 -5.00 7.32
N GLU A 73 -11.63 -3.72 7.06
CA GLU A 73 -11.02 -3.15 5.86
C GLU A 73 -10.38 -1.82 6.21
N ALA A 74 -9.17 -1.60 5.69
CA ALA A 74 -8.47 -0.33 5.83
C ALA A 74 -7.74 -0.01 4.54
N ASN A 75 -7.59 1.27 4.27
CA ASN A 75 -6.98 1.73 3.03
C ASN A 75 -5.80 2.66 3.32
N THR A 76 -4.80 2.57 2.47
CA THR A 76 -3.69 3.51 2.50
C THR A 76 -3.14 3.63 1.07
N VAL A 77 -2.11 4.45 0.92
CA VAL A 77 -1.45 4.65 -0.37
C VAL A 77 0.04 4.47 -0.16
N LEU A 78 0.66 3.61 -0.97
CA LEU A 78 2.10 3.37 -0.90
C LEU A 78 2.72 3.50 -2.28
N PRO A 79 3.95 4.01 -2.35
CA PRO A 79 4.66 4.08 -3.63
C PRO A 79 5.12 2.73 -4.14
N ASP A 80 5.32 1.76 -3.24
CA ASP A 80 5.78 0.43 -3.61
C ASP A 80 4.87 -0.62 -2.97
N PRO A 81 4.10 -1.36 -3.77
CA PRO A 81 3.21 -2.39 -3.21
C PRO A 81 3.93 -3.47 -2.40
N GLN A 82 5.22 -3.69 -2.67
CA GLN A 82 5.99 -4.67 -1.93
C GLN A 82 6.18 -4.27 -0.46
N GLN A 83 5.90 -3.03 -0.13
CA GLN A 83 5.99 -2.55 1.24
C GLN A 83 4.71 -2.80 2.04
N ALA A 84 3.63 -3.20 1.38
CA ALA A 84 2.36 -3.45 2.07
C ALA A 84 2.47 -4.71 2.92
N GLY A 85 2.07 -4.61 4.16
CA GLY A 85 2.11 -5.74 5.07
C GLY A 85 1.11 -5.59 6.21
N MET A 86 0.61 -6.71 6.68
CA MET A 86 -0.36 -6.75 7.76
C MET A 86 -0.13 -7.97 8.63
N ARG A 87 -0.36 -7.84 9.93
CA ARG A 87 -0.32 -8.95 10.87
C ARG A 87 -1.61 -8.92 11.69
N ILE A 88 -2.23 -10.08 11.80
CA ILE A 88 -3.42 -10.27 12.60
C ILE A 88 -3.05 -11.13 13.79
N VAL A 89 -3.41 -10.70 14.98
CA VAL A 89 -3.07 -11.39 16.21
C VAL A 89 -4.34 -11.78 16.94
N LEU A 90 -4.45 -13.06 17.30
CA LEU A 90 -5.50 -13.55 18.17
C LEU A 90 -4.94 -13.69 19.56
N ARG A 91 -5.80 -13.52 20.55
CA ARG A 91 -5.41 -13.67 21.95
C ARG A 91 -5.84 -15.03 22.46
N PHE A 92 -4.97 -15.65 23.25
CA PHE A 92 -5.33 -16.86 23.98
C PHE A 92 -6.55 -16.56 24.86
N PRO A 93 -7.54 -17.41 24.95
CA PRO A 93 -7.59 -18.80 24.48
C PRO A 93 -8.29 -19.00 23.14
N TYR A 94 -8.47 -17.96 22.37
CA TYR A 94 -9.24 -18.07 21.15
C TYR A 94 -8.40 -18.68 20.03
N SER A 95 -9.03 -19.56 19.25
CA SER A 95 -8.43 -20.12 18.04
C SER A 95 -9.45 -19.99 16.93
N ALA A 96 -8.99 -19.66 15.75
CA ALA A 96 -9.90 -19.44 14.62
C ALA A 96 -9.17 -19.50 13.30
N ASN A 97 -9.94 -19.74 12.25
CA ASN A 97 -9.43 -19.50 10.91
C ASN A 97 -9.38 -18.00 10.68
N VAL A 98 -8.27 -17.53 10.21
CA VAL A 98 -8.04 -16.12 9.95
C VAL A 98 -7.72 -15.95 8.48
N HIS A 99 -8.40 -15.02 7.84
CA HIS A 99 -8.13 -14.62 6.46
C HIS A 99 -7.50 -13.24 6.47
N CYS A 100 -6.43 -13.10 5.71
CA CYS A 100 -5.69 -11.86 5.58
C CYS A 100 -5.51 -11.63 4.09
N GLU A 101 -5.80 -10.44 3.63
CA GLU A 101 -5.72 -10.11 2.22
C GLU A 101 -5.20 -8.69 2.04
N ILE A 102 -4.33 -8.50 1.04
CA ILE A 102 -3.86 -7.19 0.63
C ILE A 102 -4.19 -7.03 -0.85
N ASP A 103 -4.97 -6.01 -1.16
CA ASP A 103 -5.27 -5.65 -2.54
C ASP A 103 -4.47 -4.43 -2.93
N VAL A 104 -3.98 -4.42 -4.16
CA VAL A 104 -3.28 -3.28 -4.73
C VAL A 104 -4.05 -2.84 -5.96
N ASP A 105 -4.49 -1.59 -5.96
CA ASP A 105 -5.27 -1.00 -7.05
C ASP A 105 -6.47 -1.90 -7.40
N ASP A 106 -7.16 -2.38 -6.35
CA ASP A 106 -8.36 -3.21 -6.44
C ASP A 106 -8.12 -4.62 -6.96
N ASN A 107 -6.88 -5.06 -7.03
CA ASN A 107 -6.56 -6.44 -7.41
C ASN A 107 -5.88 -7.14 -6.24
N VAL A 108 -6.20 -8.40 -6.03
CA VAL A 108 -5.58 -9.16 -4.96
C VAL A 108 -4.08 -9.29 -5.21
N PHE A 109 -3.29 -8.79 -4.29
CA PHE A 109 -1.84 -8.83 -4.37
C PHE A 109 -1.29 -10.02 -3.59
N THR A 110 -1.82 -10.27 -2.40
CA THR A 110 -1.45 -11.42 -1.60
C THR A 110 -2.59 -11.75 -0.65
N GLN A 111 -2.70 -12.99 -0.26
CA GLN A 111 -3.68 -13.41 0.72
C GLN A 111 -3.21 -14.69 1.41
N ALA A 112 -3.73 -14.94 2.59
CA ALA A 112 -3.43 -16.13 3.36
C ALA A 112 -4.64 -16.51 4.21
N ASP A 113 -4.86 -17.80 4.35
CA ASP A 113 -5.87 -18.34 5.24
C ASP A 113 -5.19 -19.36 6.12
N GLN A 114 -5.39 -19.26 7.42
CA GLN A 114 -4.71 -20.16 8.33
C GLN A 114 -5.49 -20.27 9.64
N MET A 115 -5.50 -21.47 10.19
CA MET A 115 -5.96 -21.67 11.55
C MET A 115 -4.91 -21.14 12.50
N VAL A 116 -5.28 -20.17 13.31
CA VAL A 116 -4.39 -19.53 14.27
C VAL A 116 -4.77 -20.00 15.66
N LYS A 117 -3.78 -20.55 16.41
CA LYS A 117 -3.97 -21.10 17.73
C LYS A 117 -2.91 -20.56 18.68
N PRO A 118 -3.17 -19.45 19.36
CA PRO A 118 -2.20 -18.94 20.32
C PRO A 118 -1.95 -19.95 21.44
N ALA A 119 -0.71 -20.11 21.82
CA ALA A 119 -0.32 -21.00 22.92
C ALA A 119 -0.05 -20.16 24.18
N PRO A 120 -0.51 -20.61 25.33
CA PRO A 120 -0.28 -19.83 26.56
C PRO A 120 1.19 -19.88 26.94
N GLY A 121 1.69 -18.76 27.45
CA GLY A 121 3.05 -18.69 27.95
C GLY A 121 4.14 -18.66 26.89
N ASN A 122 3.78 -18.61 25.62
CA ASN A 122 4.73 -18.56 24.53
C ASN A 122 5.09 -17.11 24.23
N ALA A 123 6.35 -16.76 24.35
CA ALA A 123 6.81 -15.40 24.14
C ALA A 123 7.16 -15.09 22.67
N ASP A 124 7.02 -16.06 21.78
CA ASP A 124 7.29 -15.85 20.36
C ASP A 124 6.37 -14.76 19.81
N PRO A 125 6.89 -13.69 19.20
CA PRO A 125 6.03 -12.63 18.64
C PRO A 125 5.10 -13.13 17.55
N ASN A 126 5.34 -14.30 16.97
CA ASN A 126 4.45 -14.89 15.99
C ASN A 126 3.39 -15.80 16.62
N ASN A 127 3.40 -15.93 17.93
CA ASN A 127 2.41 -16.75 18.62
C ASN A 127 1.02 -16.12 18.44
N GLY A 128 0.10 -16.88 17.85
CA GLY A 128 -1.24 -16.40 17.61
C GLY A 128 -1.35 -15.36 16.49
N ALA A 129 -0.37 -15.32 15.60
CA ALA A 129 -0.33 -14.30 14.55
C ALA A 129 -0.39 -14.91 13.15
N LEU A 130 -1.02 -14.19 12.25
CA LEU A 130 -0.98 -14.47 10.81
C LEU A 130 -0.41 -13.24 10.12
N GLN A 131 0.61 -13.43 9.29
CA GLN A 131 1.27 -12.36 8.57
C GLN A 131 0.96 -12.46 7.08
N CYS A 132 0.64 -11.32 6.45
CA CYS A 132 0.55 -11.22 5.00
C CYS A 132 1.41 -10.08 4.52
N GLY A 133 2.06 -10.26 3.38
CA GLY A 133 2.86 -9.21 2.76
C GLY A 133 4.17 -8.97 3.48
N ALA A 134 4.63 -7.74 3.44
CA ALA A 134 5.91 -7.36 4.01
C ALA A 134 5.92 -7.49 5.53
N PRO A 135 7.06 -7.85 6.12
CA PRO A 135 7.16 -7.88 7.58
C PRO A 135 6.97 -6.48 8.14
N LEU A 136 6.34 -6.41 9.31
CA LEU A 136 6.11 -5.13 9.96
C LEU A 136 7.41 -4.62 10.57
N PRO A 137 7.61 -3.29 10.57
CA PRO A 137 8.75 -2.73 11.26
C PRO A 137 8.57 -2.96 12.75
N GLY A 138 9.66 -3.28 13.39
CA GLY A 138 9.50 -3.66 14.75
C GLY A 138 10.52 -3.57 15.68
#